data_47fe1e015aa4039254518e5fb3362146
#
_entry.id   47fe1e015aa4039254518e5fb3362146
#
_cell.length_a   1.000
_cell.length_b   1.000
_cell.length_c   1.000
_cell.angle_alpha   90.00
_cell.angle_beta   90.00
_cell.angle_gamma   90.00
#
_symmetry.space_group_name_H-M   'P 1'
#
loop_
_entity.id
_entity.type
_entity.pdbx_description
1 polymer ?
#
loop_
_entity_poly.entity_id
_entity_poly.type
_entity_poly.pdbx_seq_one_letter_code
_entity_poly.pdbx_strand_id
1 'polypeptide(L)'
;MSHYTANLRDIEFCLFDLLGREKLLGNSLYSDLDRDTAMGMLEEIKRITENDLAASFVDGDRIGTVFDKATGEVKLPESFKKSYKAFVDQGWWSLDAPV
;
A
#
# COMPACT_ATOMS: atom_id res chain seq x y z
N MET A 1 -8.69 15.68 4.94
CA MET A 1 -7.57 15.77 3.98
C MET A 1 -6.43 14.92 4.49
N SER A 2 -5.87 14.07 3.67
CA SER A 2 -4.73 13.24 4.05
C SER A 2 -3.44 14.08 4.11
N HIS A 3 -2.58 13.80 5.10
CA HIS A 3 -1.23 14.35 5.17
C HIS A 3 -0.27 13.67 4.18
N TYR A 4 -0.68 12.55 3.60
CA TYR A 4 0.08 11.76 2.63
C TYR A 4 -0.52 11.87 1.24
N THR A 5 0.32 12.15 0.27
CA THR A 5 -0.06 12.21 -1.15
C THR A 5 0.96 11.43 -1.98
N ALA A 6 0.50 10.44 -2.74
CA ALA A 6 1.36 9.70 -3.65
C ALA A 6 1.44 10.40 -5.01
N ASN A 7 2.65 10.58 -5.52
CA ASN A 7 2.86 11.15 -6.84
C ASN A 7 2.99 10.03 -7.89
N LEU A 8 1.87 9.66 -8.50
CA LEU A 8 1.85 8.60 -9.51
C LEU A 8 2.64 8.98 -10.78
N ARG A 9 2.74 10.25 -11.12
CA ARG A 9 3.50 10.67 -12.29
C ARG A 9 4.99 10.35 -12.13
N ASP A 10 5.54 10.52 -10.94
CA ASP A 10 6.93 10.16 -10.66
C ASP A 10 7.13 8.64 -10.70
N ILE A 11 6.19 7.88 -10.17
CA ILE A 11 6.23 6.41 -10.22
C ILE A 11 6.15 5.92 -11.67
N GLU A 12 5.23 6.45 -12.46
CA GLU A 12 5.09 6.15 -13.88
C GLU A 12 6.37 6.45 -14.65
N PHE A 13 6.96 7.61 -14.42
CA PHE A 13 8.23 8.00 -15.02
C PHE A 13 9.35 7.02 -14.67
N CYS A 14 9.50 6.68 -13.40
CA CYS A 14 10.53 5.73 -12.95
C CYS A 14 10.34 4.34 -13.57
N LEU A 15 9.14 3.81 -13.55
CA LEU A 15 8.88 2.46 -14.04
C LEU A 15 9.03 2.35 -15.56
N PHE A 16 8.46 3.28 -16.30
CA PHE A 16 8.31 3.14 -17.75
C PHE A 16 9.34 3.94 -18.52
N ASP A 17 9.56 5.21 -18.20
CA ASP A 17 10.47 6.05 -18.96
C ASP A 17 11.94 5.79 -18.56
N LEU A 18 12.23 5.70 -17.26
CA LEU A 18 13.59 5.51 -16.77
C LEU A 18 14.04 4.04 -16.82
N LEU A 19 13.27 3.13 -16.24
CA LEU A 19 13.63 1.71 -16.11
C LEU A 19 13.14 0.85 -17.28
N GLY A 20 12.30 1.38 -18.16
CA GLY A 20 11.79 0.68 -19.34
C GLY A 20 11.02 -0.61 -19.02
N ARG A 21 10.34 -0.68 -17.88
CA ARG A 21 9.67 -1.90 -17.41
C ARG A 21 8.44 -2.29 -18.23
N GLU A 22 7.93 -1.41 -19.07
CA GLU A 22 6.84 -1.73 -19.99
C GLU A 22 7.18 -2.92 -20.90
N LYS A 23 8.47 -3.13 -21.21
CA LYS A 23 8.92 -4.26 -22.01
C LYS A 23 8.70 -5.63 -21.37
N LEU A 24 8.53 -5.68 -20.05
CA LEU A 24 8.23 -6.91 -19.31
C LEU A 24 6.75 -7.26 -19.33
N LEU A 25 5.88 -6.25 -19.49
CA LEU A 25 4.44 -6.44 -19.48
C LEU A 25 3.99 -7.19 -20.74
N GLY A 26 2.99 -8.04 -20.60
CA GLY A 26 2.52 -8.89 -21.67
C GLY A 26 3.41 -10.10 -21.97
N ASN A 27 4.43 -10.36 -21.17
CA ASN A 27 5.39 -11.44 -21.39
C ASN A 27 5.61 -12.27 -20.12
N SER A 28 5.81 -13.58 -20.29
CA SER A 28 6.19 -14.51 -19.23
C SER A 28 5.28 -14.38 -17.99
N LEU A 29 5.86 -14.09 -16.83
CA LEU A 29 5.14 -13.95 -15.56
C LEU A 29 4.15 -12.79 -15.55
N TYR A 30 4.30 -11.84 -16.46
CA TYR A 30 3.47 -10.62 -16.56
C TYR A 30 2.58 -10.65 -17.82
N SER A 31 2.26 -11.84 -18.33
CA SER A 31 1.50 -12.02 -19.57
C SER A 31 0.13 -11.33 -19.55
N ASP A 32 -0.48 -11.26 -18.38
CA ASP A 32 -1.83 -10.71 -18.19
C ASP A 32 -1.85 -9.22 -17.81
N LEU A 33 -0.67 -8.59 -17.79
CA LEU A 33 -0.53 -7.17 -17.45
C LEU A 33 -0.16 -6.34 -18.67
N ASP A 34 -0.83 -5.22 -18.82
CA ASP A 34 -0.43 -4.12 -19.69
C ASP A 34 -0.17 -2.85 -18.89
N ARG A 35 0.28 -1.79 -19.55
CA ARG A 35 0.56 -0.51 -18.90
C ARG A 35 -0.68 0.08 -18.22
N ASP A 36 -1.82 0.05 -18.89
CA ASP A 36 -3.06 0.63 -18.35
C ASP A 36 -3.53 -0.13 -17.11
N THR A 37 -3.45 -1.45 -17.12
CA THR A 37 -3.76 -2.28 -15.96
C THR A 37 -2.80 -1.98 -14.80
N ALA A 38 -1.50 -1.89 -15.06
CA ALA A 38 -0.50 -1.55 -14.04
C ALA A 38 -0.77 -0.17 -13.42
N MET A 39 -1.09 0.83 -14.25
CA MET A 39 -1.43 2.17 -13.76
C MET A 39 -2.73 2.17 -12.95
N GLY A 40 -3.73 1.41 -13.35
CA GLY A 40 -4.97 1.24 -12.59
C GLY A 40 -4.74 0.63 -11.21
N MET A 41 -3.85 -0.36 -11.10
CA MET A 41 -3.42 -0.92 -9.82
C MET A 41 -2.74 0.14 -8.93
N LEU A 42 -1.85 0.93 -9.49
CA LEU A 42 -1.17 2.02 -8.77
C LEU A 42 -2.15 3.10 -8.29
N GLU A 43 -3.16 3.44 -9.08
CA GLU A 43 -4.21 4.38 -8.67
C GLU A 43 -5.02 3.84 -7.48
N GLU A 44 -5.34 2.55 -7.48
CA GLU A 44 -6.05 1.93 -6.36
C GLU A 44 -5.17 1.88 -5.10
N ILE A 45 -3.89 1.53 -5.23
CA ILE A 45 -2.93 1.58 -4.11
C ILE A 45 -2.82 3.01 -3.57
N LYS A 46 -2.75 4.00 -4.45
CA LYS A 46 -2.77 5.42 -4.05
C LYS A 46 -4.01 5.75 -3.22
N ARG A 47 -5.18 5.36 -3.70
CA ARG A 47 -6.45 5.62 -3.00
C ARG A 47 -6.44 5.06 -1.58
N ILE A 48 -5.99 3.81 -1.41
CA ILE A 48 -5.91 3.14 -0.10
C ILE A 48 -4.89 3.82 0.79
N THR A 49 -3.71 4.13 0.27
CA THR A 49 -2.66 4.75 1.08
C THR A 49 -3.03 6.15 1.54
N GLU A 50 -3.65 6.95 0.70
CA GLU A 50 -4.05 8.32 1.03
C GLU A 50 -5.25 8.40 1.98
N ASN A 51 -6.10 7.37 1.99
CA ASN A 51 -7.32 7.34 2.82
C ASN A 51 -7.17 6.37 3.98
N ASP A 52 -7.16 5.07 3.69
CA ASP A 52 -7.27 4.04 4.73
C ASP A 52 -5.99 3.91 5.58
N LEU A 53 -4.82 3.91 4.93
CA LEU A 53 -3.55 3.77 5.65
C LEU A 53 -3.11 5.07 6.31
N ALA A 54 -3.24 6.19 5.62
CA ALA A 54 -2.86 7.49 6.17
C ALA A 54 -3.70 7.89 7.40
N ALA A 55 -4.93 7.40 7.51
CA ALA A 55 -5.81 7.68 8.65
C ALA A 55 -5.24 7.24 10.00
N SER A 56 -4.40 6.20 10.03
CA SER A 56 -3.80 5.69 11.26
C SER A 56 -2.46 6.33 11.63
N PHE A 57 -1.88 7.15 10.77
CA PHE A 57 -0.54 7.70 10.97
C PHE A 57 -0.44 8.57 12.23
N VAL A 58 -1.35 9.51 12.40
CA VAL A 58 -1.35 10.45 13.55
C VAL A 58 -1.57 9.70 14.86
N ASP A 59 -2.50 8.76 14.88
CA ASP A 59 -2.77 7.94 16.06
C ASP A 59 -1.56 7.07 16.40
N GLY A 60 -0.91 6.50 15.38
CA GLY A 60 0.30 5.70 15.55
C GLY A 60 1.43 6.48 16.19
N ASP A 61 1.61 7.74 15.80
CA ASP A 61 2.63 8.62 16.36
C ASP A 61 2.28 9.09 17.77
N ARG A 62 1.04 9.51 18.00
CA ARG A 62 0.61 10.12 19.28
C ARG A 62 0.27 9.13 20.37
N ILE A 63 -0.41 8.04 20.04
CA ILE A 63 -0.84 7.00 20.98
C ILE A 63 0.26 5.95 21.10
N GLY A 64 0.79 5.49 19.96
CA GLY A 64 1.79 4.42 19.89
C GLY A 64 1.28 3.09 20.40
N THR A 65 2.19 2.23 20.81
CA THR A 65 1.89 0.95 21.43
C THR A 65 1.83 1.08 22.95
N VAL A 66 0.87 0.42 23.57
CA VAL A 66 0.73 0.39 25.03
C VAL A 66 0.99 -1.03 25.52
N PHE A 67 2.03 -1.19 26.34
CA PHE A 67 2.38 -2.48 26.95
C PHE A 67 1.80 -2.61 28.35
N ASP A 68 1.02 -3.66 28.57
CA ASP A 68 0.49 -4.01 29.88
C ASP A 68 1.44 -5.00 30.57
N LYS A 69 2.14 -4.55 31.61
CA LYS A 69 3.09 -5.38 32.34
C LYS A 69 2.44 -6.50 33.12
N ALA A 70 1.18 -6.34 33.50
CA ALA A 70 0.45 -7.36 34.29
C ALA A 70 0.01 -8.56 33.42
N THR A 71 -0.38 -8.30 32.18
CA THR A 71 -0.87 -9.33 31.26
C THR A 71 0.14 -9.74 30.20
N GLY A 72 1.17 -8.90 29.94
CA GLY A 72 2.11 -9.07 28.85
C GLY A 72 1.53 -8.67 27.49
N GLU A 73 0.34 -8.09 27.46
CA GLU A 73 -0.31 -7.68 26.23
C GLU A 73 0.25 -6.36 25.68
N VAL A 74 0.26 -6.25 24.36
CA VAL A 74 0.56 -5.01 23.63
C VAL A 74 -0.69 -4.55 22.92
N LYS A 75 -1.14 -3.33 23.23
CA LYS A 75 -2.30 -2.71 22.58
C LYS A 75 -1.84 -1.74 21.50
N LEU A 76 -2.48 -1.83 20.35
CA LEU A 76 -2.31 -0.92 19.21
C LEU A 76 -3.51 0.04 19.13
N PRO A 77 -3.33 1.24 18.54
CA PRO A 77 -4.45 2.11 18.25
C PRO A 77 -5.54 1.40 17.41
N GLU A 78 -6.80 1.67 17.69
CA GLU A 78 -7.92 1.06 16.95
C GLU A 78 -7.89 1.41 15.45
N SER A 79 -7.37 2.59 15.10
CA SER A 79 -7.17 2.99 13.70
C SER A 79 -6.21 2.06 12.95
N PHE A 80 -5.22 1.46 13.63
CA PHE A 80 -4.31 0.47 13.02
C PHE A 80 -5.03 -0.78 12.59
N LYS A 81 -6.00 -1.25 13.38
CA LYS A 81 -6.80 -2.42 13.02
C LYS A 81 -7.61 -2.19 11.76
N LYS A 82 -8.16 -0.98 11.61
CA LYS A 82 -8.91 -0.59 10.40
C LYS A 82 -8.00 -0.51 9.17
N SER A 83 -6.85 0.14 9.31
CA SER A 83 -5.87 0.26 8.23
C SER A 83 -5.33 -1.11 7.81
N TYR A 84 -4.98 -1.96 8.76
CA TYR A 84 -4.53 -3.32 8.50
C TYR A 84 -5.59 -4.16 7.80
N LYS A 85 -6.84 -4.07 8.26
CA LYS A 85 -7.95 -4.78 7.63
C LYS A 85 -8.15 -4.33 6.18
N ALA A 86 -8.12 -3.04 5.91
CA ALA A 86 -8.25 -2.51 4.56
C ALA A 86 -7.15 -3.04 3.64
N PHE A 87 -5.91 -3.10 4.12
CA PHE A 87 -4.76 -3.63 3.38
C PHE A 87 -4.92 -5.13 3.09
N VAL A 88 -5.31 -5.92 4.09
CA VAL A 88 -5.47 -7.38 3.96
C VAL A 88 -6.65 -7.75 3.08
N ASP A 89 -7.81 -7.11 3.27
CA ASP A 89 -9.04 -7.43 2.54
C ASP A 89 -8.89 -7.21 1.02
N GLN A 90 -8.00 -6.33 0.61
CA GLN A 90 -7.74 -6.07 -0.81
C GLN A 90 -6.59 -6.90 -1.39
N GLY A 91 -5.94 -7.73 -0.59
CA GLY A 91 -4.92 -8.66 -1.06
C GLY A 91 -3.57 -8.05 -1.39
N TRP A 92 -3.31 -6.78 -1.07
CA TRP A 92 -2.04 -6.11 -1.40
C TRP A 92 -0.82 -6.72 -0.73
N TRP A 93 -1.02 -7.43 0.37
CA TRP A 93 0.06 -8.13 1.10
C TRP A 93 0.72 -9.24 0.28
N SER A 94 0.09 -9.70 -0.79
CA SER A 94 0.59 -10.80 -1.64
C SER A 94 1.18 -10.35 -2.98
N LEU A 95 1.37 -9.04 -3.19
CA LEU A 95 1.86 -8.49 -4.46
C LEU A 95 3.20 -9.05 -4.92
N ASP A 96 4.08 -9.37 -3.99
CA ASP A 96 5.43 -9.90 -4.25
C ASP A 96 5.51 -11.41 -4.06
N ALA A 97 4.40 -12.06 -3.74
CA ALA A 97 4.36 -13.51 -3.60
C ALA A 97 4.26 -14.20 -4.97
N PRO A 98 4.93 -15.34 -5.17
CA PRO A 98 4.75 -16.14 -6.37
C PRO A 98 3.30 -16.61 -6.52
N VAL A 99 2.81 -16.63 -7.75
CA VAL A 99 1.49 -17.15 -8.07
C VAL A 99 1.52 -18.69 -8.11
#